data_e10f8c01ddb2a1bc3f22d31bfc04d474
#
_entry.id   e10f8c01ddb2a1bc3f22d31bfc04d474
#
_cell.length_a   1.000
_cell.length_b   1.000
_cell.length_c   1.000
_cell.angle_alpha   90.00
_cell.angle_beta   90.00
_cell.angle_gamma   90.00
#
_symmetry.space_group_name_H-M   'P 1'
#
loop_
_entity.id
_entity.type
_entity.pdbx_description
1 polymer ?
#
loop_
_entity_poly.entity_id
_entity_poly.type
_entity_poly.pdbx_seq_one_letter_code
_entity_poly.pdbx_strand_id
1 'polypeptide(L)'
;MFTGIVEALGSVTGLVRRDGDVALEIAGGEALLAEIRVGDSISVSGACLTVTRLGGGRFAADVSNETLAKTTLGALSVGSAVNLERALRVGQALGGHYVTGHVDGLARLVALEDDARSRRLSFEVDAALARFIAPKGSVALAGVSLTVNEVAATRFGVNLIPHTRMLTTLGSLACGDQVNLEIDIIARYVARLLEASSGTIDRG
;
A
#
# COMPACT_ATOMS: atom_id res chain seq x y z
N MET A 1 8.29 -8.42 3.49
CA MET A 1 6.87 -8.80 3.68
C MET A 1 6.32 -7.99 4.84
N PHE A 2 5.06 -7.58 4.77
CA PHE A 2 4.36 -6.70 5.71
C PHE A 2 3.00 -7.31 6.07
N THR A 3 2.27 -6.64 6.97
CA THR A 3 0.95 -7.10 7.44
C THR A 3 -0.18 -6.19 6.96
N GLY A 4 0.14 -4.99 6.52
CA GLY A 4 -0.81 -3.93 6.24
C GLY A 4 -1.34 -3.22 7.50
N ILE A 5 -0.66 -3.39 8.62
CA ILE A 5 -0.91 -2.64 9.84
C ILE A 5 0.09 -1.50 9.93
N VAL A 6 -0.35 -0.32 9.57
CA VAL A 6 0.48 0.89 9.60
C VAL A 6 0.92 1.19 11.03
N GLU A 7 2.21 1.39 11.22
CA GLU A 7 2.81 1.63 12.54
C GLU A 7 3.01 3.12 12.83
N ALA A 8 3.22 3.93 11.78
CA ALA A 8 3.41 5.37 11.92
C ALA A 8 3.01 6.14 10.67
N LEU A 9 2.67 7.42 10.85
CA LEU A 9 2.67 8.41 9.80
C LEU A 9 4.06 9.07 9.73
N GLY A 10 4.68 8.97 8.56
CA GLY A 10 5.90 9.68 8.24
C GLY A 10 5.64 10.92 7.39
N SER A 11 6.67 11.72 7.19
CA SER A 11 6.64 12.85 6.26
C SER A 11 7.89 12.89 5.40
N VAL A 12 7.73 13.21 4.12
CA VAL A 12 8.85 13.42 3.20
C VAL A 12 9.62 14.66 3.61
N THR A 13 10.93 14.53 3.84
CA THR A 13 11.82 15.63 4.21
C THR A 13 12.80 16.02 3.12
N GLY A 14 12.98 15.14 2.12
CA GLY A 14 13.86 15.40 0.99
C GLY A 14 13.56 14.50 -0.20
N LEU A 15 13.80 15.03 -1.40
CA LEU A 15 13.70 14.36 -2.68
C LEU A 15 14.88 14.79 -3.54
N VAL A 16 15.78 13.87 -3.84
CA VAL A 16 16.95 14.17 -4.69
C VAL A 16 16.89 13.25 -5.91
N ARG A 17 16.72 13.85 -7.09
CA ARG A 17 16.79 13.11 -8.36
C ARG A 17 18.24 12.81 -8.72
N ARG A 18 18.54 11.54 -9.07
CA ARG A 18 19.86 11.05 -9.49
C ARG A 18 19.70 10.07 -10.64
N ASP A 19 20.20 10.42 -11.80
CA ASP A 19 20.35 9.52 -12.97
C ASP A 19 19.14 8.61 -13.29
N GLY A 20 17.93 9.13 -13.05
CA GLY A 20 16.69 8.40 -13.30
C GLY A 20 15.99 7.87 -12.05
N ASP A 21 16.68 7.73 -10.92
CA ASP A 21 16.10 7.35 -9.63
C ASP A 21 15.87 8.57 -8.73
N VAL A 22 15.11 8.39 -7.66
CA VAL A 22 14.90 9.40 -6.63
C VAL A 22 15.36 8.84 -5.28
N ALA A 23 16.33 9.52 -4.67
CA ALA A 23 16.60 9.30 -3.25
C ALA A 23 15.53 10.05 -2.44
N LEU A 24 14.68 9.32 -1.77
CA LEU A 24 13.59 9.80 -0.93
C LEU A 24 14.06 9.81 0.53
N GLU A 25 13.97 10.94 1.21
CA GLU A 25 14.23 11.05 2.65
C GLU A 25 12.92 11.26 3.41
N ILE A 26 12.69 10.46 4.45
CA ILE A 26 11.43 10.43 5.21
C ILE A 26 11.73 10.51 6.71
N ALA A 27 11.05 11.42 7.41
CA ALA A 27 10.98 11.41 8.86
C ALA A 27 9.95 10.34 9.30
N GLY A 28 10.41 9.30 10.01
CA GLY A 28 9.58 8.19 10.48
C GLY A 28 9.41 8.17 12.00
N GLY A 29 10.08 9.09 12.71
CA GLY A 29 10.10 9.11 14.16
C GLY A 29 11.09 8.10 14.77
N GLU A 30 11.64 8.43 15.94
CA GLU A 30 12.67 7.62 16.59
C GLU A 30 12.15 6.23 17.01
N ALA A 31 10.91 6.15 17.49
CA ALA A 31 10.33 4.89 17.95
C ALA A 31 10.22 3.82 16.85
N LEU A 32 9.76 4.20 15.65
CA LEU A 32 9.69 3.29 14.51
C LEU A 32 11.09 2.88 14.05
N LEU A 33 11.99 3.86 13.93
CA LEU A 33 13.31 3.67 13.34
C LEU A 33 14.33 3.01 14.29
N ALA A 34 14.06 2.95 15.59
CA ALA A 34 14.97 2.34 16.57
C ALA A 34 15.32 0.87 16.28
N GLU A 35 14.42 0.17 15.62
CA GLU A 35 14.58 -1.25 15.30
C GLU A 35 14.90 -1.53 13.83
N ILE A 36 15.09 -0.48 13.02
CA ILE A 36 15.43 -0.58 11.60
C ILE A 36 16.94 -0.46 11.42
N ARG A 37 17.49 -1.14 10.42
CA ARG A 37 18.88 -1.08 10.01
C ARG A 37 18.97 -0.74 8.52
N VAL A 38 20.10 -0.20 8.10
CA VAL A 38 20.43 -0.06 6.67
C VAL A 38 20.41 -1.44 6.02
N GLY A 39 19.72 -1.56 4.89
CA GLY A 39 19.45 -2.81 4.20
C GLY A 39 18.10 -3.45 4.52
N ASP A 40 17.42 -3.02 5.59
CA ASP A 40 16.08 -3.52 5.90
C ASP A 40 15.04 -2.97 4.92
N SER A 41 13.97 -3.74 4.74
CA SER A 41 12.78 -3.29 3.99
C SER A 41 11.84 -2.50 4.90
N ILE A 42 11.26 -1.45 4.35
CA ILE A 42 10.20 -0.65 4.95
C ILE A 42 9.10 -0.40 3.91
N SER A 43 7.86 -0.52 4.31
CA SER A 43 6.71 -0.13 3.47
C SER A 43 6.47 1.36 3.59
N VAL A 44 6.47 2.06 2.46
CA VAL A 44 6.13 3.49 2.36
C VAL A 44 4.86 3.62 1.53
N SER A 45 3.75 3.92 2.19
CA SER A 45 2.41 3.93 1.58
C SER A 45 2.15 2.69 0.72
N GLY A 46 2.55 1.50 1.21
CA GLY A 46 2.38 0.21 0.55
C GLY A 46 3.48 -0.16 -0.45
N ALA A 47 4.43 0.71 -0.76
CA ALA A 47 5.57 0.35 -1.58
C ALA A 47 6.74 -0.14 -0.72
N CYS A 48 7.26 -1.33 -1.01
CA CYS A 48 8.45 -1.89 -0.36
C CYS A 48 9.70 -1.15 -0.83
N LEU A 49 10.37 -0.48 0.08
CA LEU A 49 11.64 0.20 -0.18
C LEU A 49 12.73 -0.35 0.72
N THR A 50 13.97 -0.27 0.26
CA THR A 50 15.16 -0.64 1.04
C THR A 50 15.76 0.60 1.68
N VAL A 51 15.98 0.55 2.98
CA VAL A 51 16.62 1.63 3.74
C VAL A 51 18.11 1.72 3.36
N THR A 52 18.53 2.86 2.81
CA THR A 52 19.92 3.10 2.39
C THR A 52 20.70 3.97 3.37
N ARG A 53 20.01 4.76 4.19
CA ARG A 53 20.60 5.59 5.25
C ARG A 53 19.63 5.78 6.40
N LEU A 54 20.16 5.87 7.62
CA LEU A 54 19.42 6.15 8.86
C LEU A 54 20.14 7.23 9.67
N GLY A 55 19.39 8.10 10.34
CA GLY A 55 19.90 9.06 11.29
C GLY A 55 18.92 10.17 11.63
N GLY A 56 18.96 10.69 12.85
CA GLY A 56 18.17 11.83 13.29
C GLY A 56 16.66 11.67 13.13
N GLY A 57 16.11 10.48 13.42
CA GLY A 57 14.67 10.21 13.27
C GLY A 57 14.20 10.12 11.81
N ARG A 58 15.15 9.96 10.85
CA ARG A 58 14.89 9.89 9.42
C ARG A 58 15.56 8.68 8.80
N PHE A 59 15.02 8.23 7.67
CA PHE A 59 15.67 7.27 6.79
C PHE A 59 15.65 7.76 5.35
N ALA A 60 16.55 7.24 4.54
CA ALA A 60 16.53 7.41 3.09
C ALA A 60 16.34 6.06 2.40
N ALA A 61 15.70 6.10 1.24
CA ALA A 61 15.53 4.96 0.34
C ALA A 61 15.63 5.42 -1.11
N ASP A 62 16.21 4.59 -1.97
CA ASP A 62 16.25 4.86 -3.41
C ASP A 62 14.99 4.27 -4.05
N VAL A 63 14.32 5.06 -4.89
CA VAL A 63 13.07 4.71 -5.56
C VAL A 63 13.32 4.72 -7.06
N SER A 64 13.15 3.55 -7.68
CA SER A 64 13.34 3.39 -9.13
C SER A 64 12.29 4.14 -9.93
N ASN A 65 12.61 4.48 -11.19
CA ASN A 65 11.66 5.10 -12.12
C ASN A 65 10.39 4.27 -12.30
N GLU A 66 10.49 2.95 -12.32
CA GLU A 66 9.32 2.08 -12.42
C GLU A 66 8.41 2.24 -11.20
N THR A 67 8.97 2.23 -9.99
CA THR A 67 8.21 2.45 -8.76
C THR A 67 7.56 3.84 -8.74
N LEU A 68 8.29 4.87 -9.17
CA LEU A 68 7.73 6.24 -9.27
C LEU A 68 6.57 6.32 -10.26
N ALA A 69 6.67 5.62 -11.41
CA ALA A 69 5.65 5.62 -12.44
C ALA A 69 4.40 4.79 -12.07
N LYS A 70 4.56 3.75 -11.26
CA LYS A 70 3.48 2.81 -10.90
C LYS A 70 2.79 3.14 -9.58
N THR A 71 3.35 4.06 -8.80
CA THR A 71 2.86 4.36 -7.45
C THR A 71 2.63 5.85 -7.24
N THR A 72 1.94 6.19 -6.16
CA THR A 72 1.77 7.59 -5.72
C THR A 72 3.08 8.23 -5.26
N LEU A 73 4.17 7.45 -5.11
CA LEU A 73 5.47 7.98 -4.68
C LEU A 73 6.04 9.00 -5.69
N GLY A 74 5.70 8.86 -6.98
CA GLY A 74 6.12 9.80 -8.02
C GLY A 74 5.53 11.21 -7.90
N ALA A 75 4.40 11.35 -7.19
CA ALA A 75 3.72 12.62 -6.95
C ALA A 75 4.06 13.25 -5.59
N LEU A 76 4.90 12.62 -4.77
CA LEU A 76 5.28 13.15 -3.46
C LEU A 76 6.13 14.41 -3.58
N SER A 77 5.96 15.29 -2.61
CA SER A 77 6.75 16.50 -2.40
C SER A 77 7.21 16.58 -0.94
N VAL A 78 8.15 17.45 -0.63
CA VAL A 78 8.54 17.72 0.75
C VAL A 78 7.31 18.18 1.55
N GLY A 79 7.09 17.56 2.69
CA GLY A 79 5.90 17.74 3.53
C GLY A 79 4.78 16.72 3.27
N SER A 80 4.83 15.93 2.19
CA SER A 80 3.84 14.88 1.95
C SER A 80 3.84 13.85 3.07
N ALA A 81 2.65 13.49 3.57
CA ALA A 81 2.48 12.42 4.55
C ALA A 81 2.52 11.05 3.86
N VAL A 82 3.09 10.06 4.54
CA VAL A 82 3.17 8.67 4.08
C VAL A 82 2.88 7.70 5.22
N ASN A 83 2.24 6.57 4.91
CA ASN A 83 2.08 5.47 5.86
C ASN A 83 3.38 4.67 5.94
N LEU A 84 3.79 4.28 7.14
CA LEU A 84 5.00 3.52 7.36
C LEU A 84 4.71 2.23 8.12
N GLU A 85 5.31 1.12 7.65
CA GLU A 85 5.30 -0.18 8.34
C GLU A 85 6.66 -0.85 8.15
N ARG A 86 7.22 -1.40 9.23
CA ARG A 86 8.45 -2.20 9.19
C ARG A 86 8.18 -3.59 8.61
N ALA A 87 9.19 -4.21 8.04
CA ALA A 87 9.09 -5.60 7.61
C ALA A 87 8.76 -6.52 8.80
N LEU A 88 7.82 -7.44 8.56
CA LEU A 88 7.39 -8.45 9.53
C LEU A 88 8.58 -9.33 9.94
N ARG A 89 8.75 -9.54 11.23
CA ARG A 89 9.78 -10.41 11.79
C ARG A 89 9.23 -11.77 12.17
N VAL A 90 10.09 -12.78 12.20
CA VAL A 90 9.71 -14.12 12.68
C VAL A 90 9.17 -14.04 14.10
N GLY A 91 8.01 -14.63 14.33
CA GLY A 91 7.33 -14.63 15.62
C GLY A 91 6.36 -13.46 15.88
N GLN A 92 6.30 -12.47 14.98
CA GLN A 92 5.27 -11.44 15.08
C GLN A 92 3.91 -11.92 14.58
N ALA A 93 2.84 -11.37 15.16
CA ALA A 93 1.47 -11.66 14.71
C ALA A 93 1.18 -11.01 13.37
N LEU A 94 0.52 -11.75 12.47
CA LEU A 94 -0.03 -11.24 11.23
C LEU A 94 -1.38 -10.56 11.53
N GLY A 95 -1.37 -9.29 11.88
CA GLY A 95 -2.59 -8.56 12.26
C GLY A 95 -3.54 -8.22 11.11
N GLY A 96 -3.06 -8.23 9.86
CA GLY A 96 -3.82 -7.98 8.64
C GLY A 96 -3.82 -9.19 7.69
N HIS A 97 -3.17 -9.04 6.53
CA HIS A 97 -2.97 -10.14 5.56
C HIS A 97 -1.54 -10.12 5.03
N TYR A 98 -1.19 -11.02 4.12
CA TYR A 98 0.14 -11.04 3.50
C TYR A 98 0.29 -9.90 2.50
N VAL A 99 0.96 -8.82 2.91
CA VAL A 99 1.29 -7.66 2.08
C VAL A 99 2.75 -7.74 1.69
N THR A 100 3.04 -7.68 0.40
CA THR A 100 4.41 -7.81 -0.12
C THR A 100 5.10 -6.46 -0.28
N GLY A 101 4.32 -5.40 -0.43
CA GLY A 101 4.80 -4.07 -0.79
C GLY A 101 5.04 -3.93 -2.29
N HIS A 102 4.51 -4.84 -3.09
CA HIS A 102 4.59 -4.81 -4.55
C HIS A 102 3.28 -4.25 -5.11
N VAL A 103 3.23 -2.93 -5.20
CA VAL A 103 2.04 -2.19 -5.67
C VAL A 103 1.66 -2.64 -7.08
N ASP A 104 0.39 -3.03 -7.26
CA ASP A 104 -0.15 -3.47 -8.53
C ASP A 104 -0.61 -2.34 -9.43
N GLY A 105 -1.03 -1.25 -8.82
CA GLY A 105 -1.54 -0.07 -9.50
C GLY A 105 -2.13 0.94 -8.53
N LEU A 106 -2.97 1.81 -9.07
CA LEU A 106 -3.61 2.86 -8.29
C LEU A 106 -5.11 2.62 -8.19
N ALA A 107 -5.67 2.88 -7.02
CA ALA A 107 -7.10 2.96 -6.78
C ALA A 107 -7.50 4.42 -6.61
N ARG A 108 -8.53 4.87 -7.34
CA ARG A 108 -9.06 6.24 -7.25
C ARG A 108 -10.29 6.28 -6.36
N LEU A 109 -10.29 7.14 -5.35
CA LEU A 109 -11.47 7.36 -4.50
C LEU A 109 -12.57 8.05 -5.29
N VAL A 110 -13.73 7.41 -5.44
CA VAL A 110 -14.85 7.92 -6.23
C VAL A 110 -16.06 8.32 -5.38
N ALA A 111 -16.18 7.77 -4.17
CA ALA A 111 -17.21 8.18 -3.22
C ALA A 111 -16.71 8.03 -1.79
N LEU A 112 -17.22 8.89 -0.91
CA LEU A 112 -16.88 8.94 0.50
C LEU A 112 -18.17 9.30 1.26
N GLU A 113 -18.59 8.40 2.18
CA GLU A 113 -19.82 8.55 2.94
C GLU A 113 -19.55 8.27 4.41
N ASP A 114 -20.06 9.11 5.30
CA ASP A 114 -19.99 8.84 6.73
C ASP A 114 -21.01 7.73 7.09
N ASP A 115 -20.56 6.72 7.81
CA ASP A 115 -21.34 5.58 8.28
C ASP A 115 -21.19 5.46 9.81
N ALA A 116 -22.06 6.15 10.52
CA ALA A 116 -22.01 6.33 11.96
C ALA A 116 -20.63 6.86 12.43
N ARG A 117 -19.83 6.03 13.12
CA ARG A 117 -18.48 6.40 13.57
C ARG A 117 -17.40 6.11 12.53
N SER A 118 -17.74 5.28 11.54
CA SER A 118 -16.85 4.86 10.47
C SER A 118 -17.08 5.71 9.23
N ARG A 119 -16.26 5.48 8.21
CA ARG A 119 -16.39 6.11 6.90
C ARG A 119 -16.27 5.06 5.81
N ARG A 120 -17.29 4.99 4.95
CA ARG A 120 -17.29 4.13 3.77
C ARG A 120 -16.58 4.84 2.63
N LEU A 121 -15.62 4.18 2.02
CA LEU A 121 -14.87 4.65 0.86
C LEU A 121 -15.13 3.71 -0.31
N SER A 122 -15.48 4.27 -1.48
CA SER A 122 -15.60 3.52 -2.72
C SER A 122 -14.47 3.89 -3.65
N PHE A 123 -13.74 2.88 -4.11
CA PHE A 123 -12.61 3.05 -5.03
C PHE A 123 -12.91 2.46 -6.39
N GLU A 124 -12.37 3.09 -7.42
CA GLU A 124 -12.34 2.59 -8.79
C GLU A 124 -10.92 2.17 -9.15
N VAL A 125 -10.79 1.03 -9.83
CA VAL A 125 -9.51 0.45 -10.23
C VAL A 125 -9.55 0.02 -11.70
N ASP A 126 -8.38 -0.28 -12.25
CA ASP A 126 -8.29 -0.90 -13.58
C ASP A 126 -9.04 -2.25 -13.60
N ALA A 127 -9.73 -2.52 -14.72
CA ALA A 127 -10.48 -3.76 -14.91
C ALA A 127 -9.60 -5.01 -14.77
N ALA A 128 -8.32 -4.93 -15.14
CA ALA A 128 -7.38 -6.03 -14.97
C ALA A 128 -7.13 -6.38 -13.50
N LEU A 129 -7.24 -5.40 -12.59
CA LEU A 129 -7.07 -5.60 -11.14
C LEU A 129 -8.38 -5.95 -10.45
N ALA A 130 -9.52 -5.45 -10.93
CA ALA A 130 -10.83 -5.67 -10.31
C ALA A 130 -11.16 -7.18 -10.13
N ARG A 131 -10.73 -8.03 -11.05
CA ARG A 131 -10.97 -9.49 -11.00
C ARG A 131 -10.34 -10.20 -9.80
N PHE A 132 -9.35 -9.58 -9.15
CA PHE A 132 -8.66 -10.12 -7.97
C PHE A 132 -9.28 -9.65 -6.66
N ILE A 133 -10.23 -8.73 -6.71
CA ILE A 133 -10.86 -8.14 -5.54
C ILE A 133 -12.21 -8.82 -5.31
N ALA A 134 -12.38 -9.42 -4.15
CA ALA A 134 -13.59 -10.17 -3.80
C ALA A 134 -14.27 -9.63 -2.55
N PRO A 135 -15.62 -9.64 -2.47
CA PRO A 135 -16.32 -9.30 -1.23
C PRO A 135 -15.85 -10.17 -0.07
N LYS A 136 -15.57 -9.55 1.08
CA LYS A 136 -14.99 -10.18 2.29
C LYS A 136 -13.53 -10.63 2.14
N GLY A 137 -12.91 -10.42 0.98
CA GLY A 137 -11.46 -10.57 0.80
C GLY A 137 -10.70 -9.38 1.36
N SER A 138 -9.37 -9.47 1.29
CA SER A 138 -8.45 -8.41 1.72
C SER A 138 -7.90 -7.64 0.54
N VAL A 139 -7.57 -6.38 0.77
CA VAL A 139 -6.85 -5.50 -0.16
C VAL A 139 -5.95 -4.57 0.66
N ALA A 140 -4.78 -4.22 0.14
CA ALA A 140 -3.95 -3.19 0.74
C ALA A 140 -4.11 -1.86 -0.03
N LEU A 141 -4.55 -0.81 0.65
CA LEU A 141 -4.66 0.55 0.13
C LEU A 141 -3.67 1.48 0.86
N ALA A 142 -2.75 2.08 0.12
CA ALA A 142 -1.64 2.84 0.71
C ALA A 142 -0.92 2.07 1.84
N GLY A 143 -0.79 0.74 1.69
CA GLY A 143 -0.21 -0.15 2.68
C GLY A 143 -1.12 -0.52 3.86
N VAL A 144 -2.37 -0.10 3.87
CA VAL A 144 -3.34 -0.43 4.92
C VAL A 144 -4.14 -1.66 4.50
N SER A 145 -4.10 -2.72 5.32
CA SER A 145 -4.93 -3.92 5.14
C SER A 145 -6.39 -3.62 5.44
N LEU A 146 -7.26 -3.82 4.47
CA LEU A 146 -8.69 -3.53 4.59
C LEU A 146 -9.53 -4.70 4.07
N THR A 147 -10.66 -4.91 4.71
CA THR A 147 -11.67 -5.86 4.24
C THR A 147 -12.55 -5.19 3.19
N VAL A 148 -12.72 -5.87 2.07
CA VAL A 148 -13.62 -5.45 0.98
C VAL A 148 -15.06 -5.75 1.39
N ASN A 149 -15.94 -4.75 1.32
CA ASN A 149 -17.36 -4.91 1.64
C ASN A 149 -18.17 -5.37 0.43
N GLU A 150 -18.14 -4.59 -0.64
CA GLU A 150 -18.84 -4.85 -1.90
C GLU A 150 -17.91 -4.66 -3.09
N VAL A 151 -18.26 -5.34 -4.19
CA VAL A 151 -17.57 -5.19 -5.50
C VAL A 151 -18.63 -5.09 -6.59
N ALA A 152 -18.48 -4.10 -7.47
CA ALA A 152 -19.34 -3.89 -8.64
C ALA A 152 -18.50 -3.45 -9.83
N ALA A 153 -18.33 -4.34 -10.81
CA ALA A 153 -17.47 -4.14 -11.98
C ALA A 153 -16.04 -3.73 -11.58
N THR A 154 -15.65 -2.49 -11.85
CA THR A 154 -14.33 -1.93 -11.52
C THR A 154 -14.29 -1.19 -10.18
N ARG A 155 -15.37 -1.24 -9.40
CA ARG A 155 -15.50 -0.53 -8.13
C ARG A 155 -15.60 -1.49 -6.97
N PHE A 156 -15.01 -1.11 -5.86
CA PHE A 156 -15.15 -1.82 -4.59
C PHE A 156 -15.22 -0.84 -3.42
N GLY A 157 -15.84 -1.29 -2.33
CA GLY A 157 -16.00 -0.51 -1.12
C GLY A 157 -15.21 -1.11 0.05
N VAL A 158 -14.71 -0.23 0.90
CA VAL A 158 -14.10 -0.56 2.20
C VAL A 158 -14.67 0.34 3.29
N ASN A 159 -14.56 -0.07 4.54
CA ASN A 159 -14.99 0.75 5.67
C ASN A 159 -13.82 1.11 6.57
N LEU A 160 -13.57 2.40 6.79
CA LEU A 160 -12.54 2.90 7.68
C LEU A 160 -13.12 3.14 9.08
N ILE A 161 -12.64 2.38 10.05
CA ILE A 161 -12.93 2.64 11.47
C ILE A 161 -12.18 3.90 11.95
N PRO A 162 -12.65 4.56 13.02
CA PRO A 162 -12.02 5.80 13.52
C PRO A 162 -10.52 5.69 13.78
N HIS A 163 -10.08 4.56 14.31
CA HIS A 163 -8.66 4.31 14.59
C HIS A 163 -7.81 4.38 13.31
N THR A 164 -8.21 3.66 12.25
CA THR A 164 -7.51 3.66 10.95
C THR A 164 -7.51 5.05 10.30
N ARG A 165 -8.63 5.79 10.42
CA ARG A 165 -8.73 7.17 9.92
C ARG A 165 -7.72 8.12 10.57
N MET A 166 -7.48 7.98 11.87
CA MET A 166 -6.56 8.85 12.61
C MET A 166 -5.09 8.51 12.37
N LEU A 167 -4.77 7.25 12.16
CA LEU A 167 -3.39 6.75 12.12
C LEU A 167 -2.85 6.52 10.71
N THR A 168 -3.62 6.82 9.67
CA THR A 168 -3.20 6.61 8.28
C THR A 168 -3.56 7.80 7.39
N THR A 169 -2.89 7.90 6.25
CA THR A 169 -3.18 8.90 5.21
C THR A 169 -4.58 8.75 4.62
N LEU A 170 -5.23 7.58 4.77
CA LEU A 170 -6.57 7.33 4.24
C LEU A 170 -7.63 8.24 4.89
N GLY A 171 -7.38 8.71 6.10
CA GLY A 171 -8.31 9.61 6.81
C GLY A 171 -8.47 10.99 6.19
N SER A 172 -7.48 11.45 5.43
CA SER A 172 -7.45 12.78 4.78
C SER A 172 -7.82 12.77 3.30
N LEU A 173 -8.17 11.61 2.73
CA LEU A 173 -8.52 11.50 1.32
C LEU A 173 -9.80 12.26 0.97
N ALA A 174 -9.79 12.84 -0.23
CA ALA A 174 -10.94 13.44 -0.91
C ALA A 174 -11.28 12.67 -2.20
N CYS A 175 -12.52 12.81 -2.68
CA CYS A 175 -12.90 12.23 -3.98
C CYS A 175 -12.00 12.75 -5.10
N GLY A 176 -11.49 11.83 -5.92
CA GLY A 176 -10.51 12.09 -6.97
C GLY A 176 -9.08 11.68 -6.59
N ASP A 177 -8.76 11.59 -5.30
CA ASP A 177 -7.43 11.17 -4.85
C ASP A 177 -7.13 9.72 -5.24
N GLN A 178 -5.86 9.44 -5.48
CA GLN A 178 -5.35 8.12 -5.79
C GLN A 178 -4.50 7.58 -4.65
N VAL A 179 -4.59 6.27 -4.43
CA VAL A 179 -3.78 5.54 -3.46
C VAL A 179 -3.14 4.31 -4.12
N ASN A 180 -2.01 3.89 -3.61
CA ASN A 180 -1.39 2.63 -4.01
C ASN A 180 -2.31 1.46 -3.65
N LEU A 181 -2.50 0.56 -4.60
CA LEU A 181 -3.27 -0.67 -4.45
C LEU A 181 -2.35 -1.87 -4.59
N GLU A 182 -2.43 -2.80 -3.65
CA GLU A 182 -1.90 -4.15 -3.78
C GLU A 182 -3.04 -5.14 -3.56
N ILE A 183 -3.23 -6.07 -4.50
CA ILE A 183 -4.20 -7.16 -4.37
C ILE A 183 -3.67 -8.22 -3.38
N ASP A 184 -4.55 -9.02 -2.82
CA ASP A 184 -4.14 -10.17 -2.01
C ASP A 184 -3.31 -11.15 -2.86
N ILE A 185 -2.09 -11.46 -2.43
CA ILE A 185 -1.16 -12.36 -3.13
C ILE A 185 -1.77 -13.74 -3.41
N ILE A 186 -2.68 -14.21 -2.54
CA ILE A 186 -3.39 -15.48 -2.73
C ILE A 186 -4.28 -15.42 -3.97
N ALA A 187 -4.99 -14.31 -4.19
CA ALA A 187 -5.83 -14.13 -5.37
C ALA A 187 -5.02 -14.21 -6.66
N ARG A 188 -3.78 -13.67 -6.67
CA ARG A 188 -2.85 -13.73 -7.80
C ARG A 188 -2.48 -15.17 -8.16
N TYR A 189 -2.08 -15.98 -7.17
CA TYR A 189 -1.69 -17.35 -7.42
C TYR A 189 -2.87 -18.22 -7.81
N VAL A 190 -4.04 -18.03 -7.19
CA VAL A 190 -5.27 -18.73 -7.58
C VAL A 190 -5.63 -18.45 -9.04
N ALA A 191 -5.63 -17.18 -9.46
CA ALA A 191 -5.90 -16.81 -10.84
C ALA A 191 -4.91 -17.46 -11.82
N ARG A 192 -3.61 -17.43 -11.50
CA ARG A 192 -2.57 -18.03 -12.35
C ARG A 192 -2.72 -19.55 -12.51
N LEU A 193 -3.11 -20.25 -11.45
CA LEU A 193 -3.36 -21.70 -11.50
C LEU A 193 -4.59 -22.04 -12.34
N LEU A 194 -5.67 -21.25 -12.22
CA LEU A 194 -6.88 -21.43 -13.02
C LEU A 194 -6.62 -21.18 -14.51
N GLU A 195 -5.84 -20.16 -14.87
CA GLU A 195 -5.43 -19.91 -16.25
C GLU A 195 -4.61 -21.07 -16.85
N ALA A 196 -3.68 -21.62 -16.06
CA ALA A 196 -2.88 -22.76 -16.49
C ALA A 196 -3.75 -24.03 -16.71
N SER A 197 -4.76 -24.23 -15.86
CA SER A 197 -5.68 -25.37 -15.96
C SER A 197 -6.61 -25.25 -17.18
N SER A 198 -7.05 -24.04 -17.52
CA SER A 198 -7.90 -23.78 -18.69
C SER A 198 -7.17 -23.98 -20.02
N GLY A 199 -5.86 -23.74 -20.08
CA GLY A 199 -5.04 -23.96 -21.27
C GLY A 199 -4.67 -25.42 -21.53
N THR A 200 -4.90 -26.33 -20.58
CA THR A 200 -4.56 -27.76 -20.71
C THR A 200 -5.70 -28.59 -21.31
N ILE A 201 -6.91 -28.04 -21.44
CA ILE A 201 -8.08 -28.76 -21.98
C ILE A 201 -8.10 -28.78 -23.53
N ASP A 202 -7.23 -28.05 -24.20
CA ASP A 202 -7.20 -27.97 -25.68
C ASP A 202 -6.09 -28.86 -26.32
N ARG A 203 -5.63 -29.88 -25.63
CA ARG A 203 -4.71 -30.92 -26.14
C ARG A 203 -5.27 -32.34 -25.96
N GLY A 204 -6.39 -32.58 -26.59
CA GLY A 204 -6.97 -33.87 -26.75
C GLY A 204 -7.44 -34.10 -28.18
#